data_6e3d49de56140023d611b405d4590602
#
_entry.id   6e3d49de56140023d611b405d4590602
#
_cell.length_a   1.000
_cell.length_b   1.000
_cell.length_c   1.000
_cell.angle_alpha   90.00
_cell.angle_beta   90.00
_cell.angle_gamma   90.00
#
_symmetry.space_group_name_H-M   'P 1'
#
loop_
_entity.id
_entity.type
_entity.pdbx_description
1 polymer ?
#
loop_
_entity_poly.entity_id
_entity_poly.type
_entity_poly.pdbx_seq_one_letter_code
_entity_poly.pdbx_strand_id
1 'polypeptide(L)'
;MPQIFDRSSNALARMSLVLTGLIVIALGVTLDQLQRSPWVTRQGQRPDQPVPFSHKHHVQGLGLQCQYCHTTVEKSSYAGIPPTRTCMNCHAQIWTNAQLLEPVRQSWYTGQSIPWIKVHDLPDYVYFNHEIHVNKGVGCASCHGRVDQMPLMYAQNTLQMEWCLDCHRNPSKNLRPTGEIYNMAWEKPSETRPVWCSAGGDNQGVPTARGVSCTVKDPEQAGGQMASLELPAGRGLAGDVAAATIPALPNYVKFTSQDALGHFLVDHYKIRTPKDLMSCEVCHR
;
A
#
# COMPACT_ATOMS: atom_id res chain seq x y z
N MET A 1 -54.34 -46.27 11.12
CA MET A 1 -53.94 -46.20 9.72
C MET A 1 -52.91 -47.29 9.50
N PRO A 2 -52.99 -48.06 8.42
CA PRO A 2 -51.96 -49.04 8.14
C PRO A 2 -50.63 -48.34 7.84
N GLN A 3 -49.57 -48.83 8.43
CA GLN A 3 -48.22 -48.33 8.19
C GLN A 3 -47.81 -48.74 6.76
N ILE A 4 -47.62 -47.75 5.89
CA ILE A 4 -47.28 -47.98 4.47
C ILE A 4 -45.79 -48.32 4.31
N PHE A 5 -44.92 -47.80 5.19
CA PHE A 5 -43.48 -48.04 5.13
C PHE A 5 -43.02 -48.95 6.26
N ASP A 6 -42.02 -49.77 5.97
CA ASP A 6 -41.38 -50.65 6.96
C ASP A 6 -40.63 -49.82 8.03
N ARG A 7 -40.38 -50.39 9.21
CA ARG A 7 -39.68 -49.74 10.34
C ARG A 7 -38.27 -49.29 9.93
N SER A 8 -37.62 -49.97 9.04
CA SER A 8 -36.32 -49.62 8.48
C SER A 8 -36.35 -48.31 7.70
N SER A 9 -37.49 -47.94 7.10
CA SER A 9 -37.65 -46.71 6.33
C SER A 9 -37.42 -45.43 7.18
N ASN A 10 -37.79 -45.48 8.47
CA ASN A 10 -37.54 -44.35 9.39
C ASN A 10 -36.01 -44.18 9.67
N ALA A 11 -35.28 -45.28 9.78
CA ALA A 11 -33.84 -45.25 9.96
C ALA A 11 -33.13 -44.68 8.70
N LEU A 12 -33.54 -45.16 7.53
CA LEU A 12 -33.04 -44.68 6.25
C LEU A 12 -33.34 -43.17 6.07
N ALA A 13 -34.55 -42.71 6.38
CA ALA A 13 -34.92 -41.30 6.31
C ALA A 13 -34.06 -40.42 7.25
N ARG A 14 -33.83 -40.85 8.48
CA ARG A 14 -32.95 -40.13 9.41
C ARG A 14 -31.51 -40.10 8.93
N MET A 15 -31.00 -41.25 8.48
CA MET A 15 -29.62 -41.33 7.96
C MET A 15 -29.44 -40.49 6.71
N SER A 16 -30.42 -40.48 5.78
CA SER A 16 -30.32 -39.67 4.57
C SER A 16 -30.32 -38.16 4.89
N LEU A 17 -31.14 -37.71 5.84
CA LEU A 17 -31.16 -36.30 6.29
C LEU A 17 -29.83 -35.90 6.94
N VAL A 18 -29.28 -36.76 7.83
CA VAL A 18 -27.98 -36.50 8.45
C VAL A 18 -26.88 -36.47 7.40
N LEU A 19 -26.87 -37.46 6.50
CA LEU A 19 -25.86 -37.53 5.43
C LEU A 19 -25.96 -36.31 4.49
N THR A 20 -27.14 -35.92 4.07
CA THR A 20 -27.36 -34.71 3.27
C THR A 20 -26.84 -33.47 3.99
N GLY A 21 -27.16 -33.33 5.29
CA GLY A 21 -26.65 -32.22 6.10
C GLY A 21 -25.12 -32.18 6.13
N LEU A 22 -24.48 -33.34 6.35
CA LEU A 22 -23.00 -33.45 6.32
C LEU A 22 -22.42 -33.10 4.96
N ILE A 23 -23.03 -33.55 3.86
CA ILE A 23 -22.59 -33.23 2.50
C ILE A 23 -22.70 -31.74 2.23
N VAL A 24 -23.82 -31.09 2.62
CA VAL A 24 -24.00 -29.65 2.44
C VAL A 24 -22.95 -28.85 3.21
N ILE A 25 -22.68 -29.24 4.48
CA ILE A 25 -21.64 -28.59 5.29
C ILE A 25 -20.26 -28.80 4.65
N ALA A 26 -19.92 -30.03 4.27
CA ALA A 26 -18.65 -30.33 3.63
C ALA A 26 -18.45 -29.57 2.33
N LEU A 27 -19.50 -29.48 1.50
CA LEU A 27 -19.48 -28.70 0.27
C LEU A 27 -19.29 -27.22 0.55
N GLY A 28 -20.01 -26.66 1.52
CA GLY A 28 -19.88 -25.25 1.93
C GLY A 28 -18.46 -24.91 2.39
N VAL A 29 -17.88 -25.75 3.26
CA VAL A 29 -16.50 -25.57 3.72
C VAL A 29 -15.51 -25.67 2.57
N THR A 30 -15.69 -26.68 1.70
CA THR A 30 -14.80 -26.88 0.55
C THR A 30 -14.82 -25.67 -0.41
N LEU A 31 -15.99 -25.15 -0.73
CA LEU A 31 -16.14 -24.00 -1.60
C LEU A 31 -15.54 -22.72 -0.95
N ASP A 32 -15.74 -22.52 0.36
CA ASP A 32 -15.13 -21.41 1.09
C ASP A 32 -13.58 -21.47 1.03
N GLN A 33 -13.00 -22.65 1.29
CA GLN A 33 -11.55 -22.84 1.22
C GLN A 33 -11.02 -22.69 -0.21
N LEU A 34 -11.75 -23.15 -1.20
CA LEU A 34 -11.38 -23.01 -2.60
C LEU A 34 -11.32 -21.54 -3.02
N GLN A 35 -12.33 -20.73 -2.65
CA GLN A 35 -12.36 -19.31 -2.95
C GLN A 35 -11.20 -18.54 -2.31
N ARG A 36 -10.74 -18.96 -1.14
CA ARG A 36 -9.61 -18.37 -0.41
C ARG A 36 -8.25 -18.85 -0.91
N SER A 37 -8.24 -19.92 -1.67
CA SER A 37 -7.00 -20.55 -2.13
C SER A 37 -6.24 -19.70 -3.15
N PRO A 38 -4.90 -19.87 -3.26
CA PRO A 38 -4.10 -19.24 -4.30
C PRO A 38 -4.53 -19.58 -5.72
N TRP A 39 -5.29 -20.67 -5.90
CA TRP A 39 -5.86 -21.05 -7.19
C TRP A 39 -6.85 -20.00 -7.71
N VAL A 40 -7.72 -19.49 -6.84
CA VAL A 40 -8.73 -18.47 -7.21
C VAL A 40 -8.16 -17.07 -7.05
N THR A 41 -7.48 -16.79 -5.94
CA THR A 41 -6.96 -15.46 -5.61
C THR A 41 -5.70 -15.08 -6.40
N ARG A 42 -5.07 -16.04 -7.04
CA ARG A 42 -3.76 -15.91 -7.73
C ARG A 42 -2.64 -15.38 -6.82
N GLN A 43 -2.82 -15.45 -5.51
CA GLN A 43 -1.83 -15.02 -4.54
C GLN A 43 -0.52 -15.83 -4.74
N GLY A 44 0.61 -15.12 -4.77
CA GLY A 44 1.93 -15.70 -4.96
C GLY A 44 2.24 -16.19 -6.39
N GLN A 45 1.26 -16.17 -7.30
CA GLN A 45 1.49 -16.56 -8.70
C GLN A 45 2.26 -15.46 -9.44
N ARG A 46 3.23 -15.87 -10.24
CA ARG A 46 4.09 -15.02 -11.05
C ARG A 46 3.77 -15.26 -12.52
N PRO A 47 2.82 -14.51 -13.10
CA PRO A 47 2.50 -14.67 -14.51
C PRO A 47 3.67 -14.23 -15.38
N ASP A 48 3.90 -14.95 -16.47
CA ASP A 48 4.85 -14.53 -17.49
C ASP A 48 4.38 -13.21 -18.10
N GLN A 49 5.30 -12.27 -18.20
CA GLN A 49 5.05 -10.95 -18.75
C GLN A 49 5.66 -10.82 -20.15
N PRO A 50 5.08 -10.01 -21.04
CA PRO A 50 5.68 -9.75 -22.36
C PRO A 50 7.12 -9.22 -22.26
N VAL A 51 7.41 -8.49 -21.19
CA VAL A 51 8.76 -8.10 -20.79
C VAL A 51 8.96 -8.55 -19.35
N PRO A 52 9.96 -9.41 -19.05
CA PRO A 52 10.23 -9.87 -17.71
C PRO A 52 10.85 -8.77 -16.85
N PHE A 53 10.05 -7.76 -16.54
CA PHE A 53 10.50 -6.58 -15.79
C PHE A 53 10.82 -6.94 -14.33
N SER A 54 12.02 -6.62 -13.89
CA SER A 54 12.50 -6.87 -12.54
C SER A 54 12.49 -5.60 -11.70
N HIS A 55 11.54 -5.50 -10.77
CA HIS A 55 11.57 -4.43 -9.76
C HIS A 55 12.80 -4.54 -8.87
N LYS A 56 13.26 -5.75 -8.54
CA LYS A 56 14.48 -5.96 -7.77
C LYS A 56 15.67 -5.27 -8.41
N HIS A 57 15.83 -5.40 -9.73
CA HIS A 57 16.93 -4.76 -10.43
C HIS A 57 16.80 -3.24 -10.45
N HIS A 58 15.62 -2.72 -10.80
CA HIS A 58 15.40 -1.29 -10.98
C HIS A 58 15.29 -0.51 -9.65
N VAL A 59 14.56 -1.05 -8.67
CA VAL A 59 14.33 -0.37 -7.39
C VAL A 59 15.48 -0.65 -6.41
N GLN A 60 15.75 -1.92 -6.10
CA GLN A 60 16.77 -2.26 -5.12
C GLN A 60 18.19 -2.06 -5.69
N GLY A 61 18.42 -2.48 -6.93
CA GLY A 61 19.75 -2.43 -7.56
C GLY A 61 20.16 -1.03 -8.03
N LEU A 62 19.25 -0.30 -8.66
CA LEU A 62 19.54 1.02 -9.23
C LEU A 62 19.01 2.19 -8.39
N GLY A 63 18.23 1.93 -7.32
CA GLY A 63 17.68 2.97 -6.47
C GLY A 63 16.59 3.82 -7.10
N LEU A 64 15.92 3.35 -8.17
CA LEU A 64 14.86 4.10 -8.82
C LEU A 64 13.65 4.22 -7.89
N GLN A 65 13.15 5.44 -7.74
CA GLN A 65 11.97 5.73 -6.93
C GLN A 65 10.70 5.25 -7.61
N CYS A 66 9.74 4.76 -6.81
CA CYS A 66 8.46 4.25 -7.32
C CYS A 66 7.74 5.27 -8.21
N GLN A 67 7.74 6.55 -7.80
CA GLN A 67 7.07 7.65 -8.51
C GLN A 67 7.69 7.98 -9.87
N TYR A 68 8.93 7.56 -10.14
CA TYR A 68 9.54 7.75 -11.46
C TYR A 68 8.76 7.01 -12.55
N CYS A 69 8.26 5.83 -12.22
CA CYS A 69 7.46 4.99 -13.13
C CYS A 69 5.95 5.13 -12.87
N HIS A 70 5.53 5.14 -11.59
CA HIS A 70 4.14 5.23 -11.17
C HIS A 70 3.75 6.69 -10.85
N THR A 71 3.76 7.53 -11.88
CA THR A 71 3.68 9.01 -11.74
C THR A 71 2.33 9.52 -11.24
N THR A 72 1.27 8.71 -11.32
CA THR A 72 -0.09 9.11 -10.97
C THR A 72 -0.56 8.57 -9.61
N VAL A 73 0.26 7.79 -8.92
CA VAL A 73 -0.12 7.08 -7.69
C VAL A 73 -0.61 7.99 -6.56
N GLU A 74 -0.13 9.23 -6.50
CA GLU A 74 -0.54 10.22 -5.50
C GLU A 74 -1.70 11.12 -5.95
N LYS A 75 -2.10 11.05 -7.21
CA LYS A 75 -3.02 12.01 -7.83
C LYS A 75 -4.20 11.36 -8.54
N SER A 76 -4.25 10.04 -8.58
CA SER A 76 -5.27 9.30 -9.33
C SER A 76 -5.65 8.02 -8.58
N SER A 77 -6.83 7.53 -8.88
CA SER A 77 -7.27 6.18 -8.45
C SER A 77 -6.38 5.09 -9.04
N TYR A 78 -5.79 5.32 -10.19
CA TYR A 78 -4.92 4.38 -10.89
C TYR A 78 -3.45 4.80 -10.78
N ALA A 79 -2.60 3.91 -10.25
CA ALA A 79 -1.18 4.19 -10.07
C ALA A 79 -0.40 4.38 -11.37
N GLY A 80 -0.93 3.85 -12.46
CA GLY A 80 -0.33 3.92 -13.79
C GLY A 80 0.74 2.87 -14.03
N ILE A 81 0.69 2.27 -15.22
CA ILE A 81 1.82 1.55 -15.80
C ILE A 81 2.62 2.58 -16.61
N PRO A 82 3.95 2.67 -16.45
CA PRO A 82 4.74 3.67 -17.15
C PRO A 82 4.61 3.50 -18.67
N PRO A 83 4.52 4.60 -19.43
CA PRO A 83 4.56 4.53 -20.89
C PRO A 83 5.92 4.05 -21.36
N THR A 84 5.99 3.42 -22.53
CA THR A 84 7.23 2.88 -23.13
C THR A 84 8.37 3.91 -23.17
N ARG A 85 8.04 5.19 -23.31
CA ARG A 85 9.03 6.29 -23.27
C ARG A 85 9.85 6.29 -21.99
N THR A 86 9.25 5.95 -20.84
CA THR A 86 9.97 5.88 -19.56
C THR A 86 11.07 4.82 -19.60
N CYS A 87 10.81 3.68 -20.22
CA CYS A 87 11.82 2.62 -20.42
C CYS A 87 12.94 3.10 -21.35
N MET A 88 12.56 3.77 -22.43
CA MET A 88 13.49 4.24 -23.45
C MET A 88 14.39 5.40 -23.00
N ASN A 89 14.09 6.09 -21.90
CA ASN A 89 15.01 7.08 -21.31
C ASN A 89 16.39 6.46 -20.99
N CYS A 90 16.43 5.17 -20.65
CA CYS A 90 17.67 4.44 -20.38
C CYS A 90 17.97 3.41 -21.48
N HIS A 91 16.97 2.61 -21.89
CA HIS A 91 17.16 1.49 -22.80
C HIS A 91 17.38 1.89 -24.28
N ALA A 92 17.28 3.17 -24.60
CA ALA A 92 17.80 3.69 -25.87
C ALA A 92 19.34 3.65 -25.93
N GLN A 93 20.03 3.58 -24.78
CA GLN A 93 21.48 3.59 -24.69
C GLN A 93 22.05 2.35 -23.98
N ILE A 94 21.27 1.73 -23.08
CA ILE A 94 21.68 0.59 -22.27
C ILE A 94 20.89 -0.64 -22.71
N TRP A 95 21.56 -1.77 -22.96
CA TRP A 95 20.96 -3.04 -23.41
C TRP A 95 20.15 -2.89 -24.71
N THR A 96 20.58 -2.03 -25.58
CA THR A 96 19.86 -1.64 -26.81
C THR A 96 19.46 -2.82 -27.69
N ASN A 97 20.26 -3.89 -27.71
CA ASN A 97 20.07 -5.09 -28.54
C ASN A 97 19.60 -6.31 -27.74
N ALA A 98 19.26 -6.16 -26.44
CA ALA A 98 18.82 -7.27 -25.64
C ALA A 98 17.49 -7.83 -26.16
N GLN A 99 17.42 -9.15 -26.38
CA GLN A 99 16.20 -9.82 -26.86
C GLN A 99 15.01 -9.64 -25.92
N LEU A 100 15.25 -9.62 -24.61
CA LEU A 100 14.22 -9.41 -23.59
C LEU A 100 13.53 -8.03 -23.71
N LEU A 101 14.19 -7.05 -24.34
CA LEU A 101 13.67 -5.70 -24.57
C LEU A 101 13.03 -5.52 -25.96
N GLU A 102 12.95 -6.58 -26.74
CA GLU A 102 12.31 -6.50 -28.06
C GLU A 102 10.88 -5.97 -28.01
N PRO A 103 10.00 -6.41 -27.08
CA PRO A 103 8.66 -5.86 -26.99
C PRO A 103 8.63 -4.35 -26.63
N VAL A 104 9.63 -3.87 -25.88
CA VAL A 104 9.78 -2.43 -25.58
C VAL A 104 10.12 -1.64 -26.85
N ARG A 105 11.10 -2.12 -27.65
CA ARG A 105 11.47 -1.50 -28.92
C ARG A 105 10.30 -1.49 -29.90
N GLN A 106 9.59 -2.62 -30.05
CA GLN A 106 8.41 -2.73 -30.90
C GLN A 106 7.34 -1.73 -30.49
N SER A 107 7.04 -1.65 -29.18
CA SER A 107 6.11 -0.67 -28.64
C SER A 107 6.55 0.77 -28.94
N TRP A 108 7.86 1.06 -28.85
CA TRP A 108 8.39 2.39 -29.15
C TRP A 108 8.23 2.77 -30.61
N TYR A 109 8.56 1.86 -31.55
CA TYR A 109 8.50 2.14 -32.98
C TYR A 109 7.07 2.15 -33.53
N THR A 110 6.20 1.31 -32.99
CA THR A 110 4.82 1.19 -33.51
C THR A 110 3.82 2.10 -32.79
N GLY A 111 4.17 2.63 -31.62
CA GLY A 111 3.24 3.36 -30.75
C GLY A 111 2.20 2.47 -30.07
N GLN A 112 2.25 1.15 -30.23
CA GLN A 112 1.35 0.21 -29.58
C GLN A 112 1.78 -0.05 -28.14
N SER A 113 0.82 -0.07 -27.22
CA SER A 113 1.09 -0.38 -25.82
C SER A 113 1.55 -1.82 -25.63
N ILE A 114 2.50 -2.04 -24.71
CA ILE A 114 2.89 -3.40 -24.29
C ILE A 114 1.67 -4.04 -23.58
N PRO A 115 1.25 -5.25 -23.97
CA PRO A 115 0.09 -5.92 -23.39
C PRO A 115 0.43 -6.57 -22.04
N TRP A 116 0.68 -5.74 -21.03
CA TRP A 116 0.98 -6.19 -19.68
C TRP A 116 -0.15 -7.00 -19.06
N ILE A 117 0.20 -8.09 -18.39
CA ILE A 117 -0.75 -8.88 -17.60
C ILE A 117 -0.85 -8.24 -16.21
N LYS A 118 -2.05 -7.81 -15.84
CA LYS A 118 -2.31 -7.25 -14.51
C LYS A 118 -2.14 -8.33 -13.44
N VAL A 119 -1.27 -8.07 -12.47
CA VAL A 119 -1.03 -8.96 -11.33
C VAL A 119 -2.01 -8.65 -10.20
N HIS A 120 -2.24 -7.37 -9.93
CA HIS A 120 -3.26 -6.90 -9.01
C HIS A 120 -4.45 -6.43 -9.83
N ASP A 121 -5.49 -7.25 -9.86
CA ASP A 121 -6.67 -7.04 -10.67
C ASP A 121 -7.90 -7.28 -9.82
N LEU A 122 -8.56 -6.19 -9.42
CA LEU A 122 -9.80 -6.24 -8.67
C LEU A 122 -10.98 -6.38 -9.64
N PRO A 123 -12.08 -6.99 -9.24
CA PRO A 123 -13.30 -7.01 -10.03
C PRO A 123 -13.79 -5.60 -10.38
N ASP A 124 -14.38 -5.42 -11.55
CA ASP A 124 -14.80 -4.11 -12.08
C ASP A 124 -15.80 -3.36 -11.20
N TYR A 125 -16.50 -4.06 -10.31
CA TYR A 125 -17.41 -3.46 -9.33
C TYR A 125 -16.73 -2.96 -8.05
N VAL A 126 -15.40 -3.06 -7.95
CA VAL A 126 -14.61 -2.54 -6.83
C VAL A 126 -13.83 -1.32 -7.26
N TYR A 127 -14.18 -0.17 -6.72
CA TYR A 127 -13.58 1.12 -7.05
C TYR A 127 -12.47 1.48 -6.07
N PHE A 128 -11.30 0.89 -6.28
CA PHE A 128 -10.12 1.19 -5.47
C PHE A 128 -9.48 2.52 -5.90
N ASN A 129 -9.06 3.32 -4.94
CA ASN A 129 -8.38 4.59 -5.19
C ASN A 129 -7.01 4.63 -4.52
N HIS A 130 -5.93 4.61 -5.30
CA HIS A 130 -4.56 4.71 -4.80
C HIS A 130 -4.29 6.05 -4.12
N GLU A 131 -4.71 7.16 -4.71
CA GLU A 131 -4.46 8.51 -4.20
C GLU A 131 -4.86 8.64 -2.73
N ILE A 132 -6.07 8.20 -2.37
CA ILE A 132 -6.56 8.31 -1.00
C ILE A 132 -5.69 7.50 -0.04
N HIS A 133 -5.35 6.25 -0.39
CA HIS A 133 -4.57 5.37 0.47
C HIS A 133 -3.15 5.90 0.68
N VAL A 134 -2.49 6.30 -0.41
CA VAL A 134 -1.13 6.85 -0.37
C VAL A 134 -1.11 8.16 0.42
N ASN A 135 -2.00 9.10 0.12
CA ASN A 135 -2.04 10.39 0.81
C ASN A 135 -2.48 10.28 2.28
N LYS A 136 -3.12 9.18 2.67
CA LYS A 136 -3.52 8.88 4.06
C LYS A 136 -2.53 7.99 4.80
N GLY A 137 -1.31 7.82 4.29
CA GLY A 137 -0.24 7.16 5.04
C GLY A 137 -0.20 5.64 4.94
N VAL A 138 -0.88 5.03 3.96
CA VAL A 138 -0.77 3.60 3.71
C VAL A 138 0.44 3.34 2.82
N GLY A 139 1.43 2.61 3.33
CA GLY A 139 2.65 2.31 2.58
C GLY A 139 2.44 1.25 1.51
N CYS A 140 3.15 1.38 0.40
CA CYS A 140 3.04 0.47 -0.75
C CYS A 140 3.25 -1.00 -0.35
N ALA A 141 4.22 -1.27 0.51
CA ALA A 141 4.51 -2.63 0.99
C ALA A 141 3.36 -3.29 1.75
N SER A 142 2.43 -2.51 2.33
CA SER A 142 1.28 -3.06 3.05
C SER A 142 0.34 -3.85 2.13
N CYS A 143 0.22 -3.42 0.87
CA CYS A 143 -0.63 -4.07 -0.13
C CYS A 143 0.18 -4.94 -1.10
N HIS A 144 1.30 -4.43 -1.57
CA HIS A 144 2.08 -5.05 -2.65
C HIS A 144 3.22 -5.95 -2.15
N GLY A 145 3.51 -5.97 -0.83
CA GLY A 145 4.68 -6.67 -0.28
C GLY A 145 6.00 -5.99 -0.66
N ARG A 146 7.09 -6.72 -0.54
CA ARG A 146 8.46 -6.26 -0.85
C ARG A 146 8.73 -6.28 -2.35
N VAL A 147 8.04 -5.40 -3.09
CA VAL A 147 8.19 -5.28 -4.55
C VAL A 147 9.64 -5.01 -4.95
N ASP A 148 10.35 -4.23 -4.14
CA ASP A 148 11.78 -3.96 -4.31
C ASP A 148 12.66 -5.22 -4.36
N GLN A 149 12.16 -6.35 -3.92
CA GLN A 149 12.85 -7.65 -3.95
C GLN A 149 12.28 -8.63 -4.98
N MET A 150 11.29 -8.21 -5.77
CA MET A 150 10.61 -9.08 -6.74
C MET A 150 11.30 -9.05 -8.11
N PRO A 151 11.92 -10.17 -8.54
CA PRO A 151 12.41 -10.30 -9.92
C PRO A 151 11.27 -10.32 -10.95
N LEU A 152 10.16 -10.98 -10.61
CA LEU A 152 8.88 -10.94 -11.31
C LEU A 152 7.78 -10.61 -10.30
N MET A 153 6.88 -9.75 -10.71
CA MET A 153 5.79 -9.27 -9.85
C MET A 153 4.80 -10.40 -9.54
N TYR A 154 4.34 -10.46 -8.30
CA TYR A 154 3.26 -11.35 -7.85
C TYR A 154 2.38 -10.64 -6.81
N ALA A 155 1.15 -11.09 -6.66
CA ALA A 155 0.26 -10.58 -5.63
C ALA A 155 0.63 -11.19 -4.27
N GLN A 156 1.07 -10.35 -3.33
CA GLN A 156 1.42 -10.78 -1.96
C GLN A 156 0.17 -11.12 -1.15
N ASN A 157 -0.90 -10.38 -1.33
CA ASN A 157 -2.14 -10.49 -0.58
C ASN A 157 -3.28 -10.99 -1.48
N THR A 158 -4.32 -11.55 -0.86
CA THR A 158 -5.48 -12.08 -1.59
C THR A 158 -6.32 -11.00 -2.25
N LEU A 159 -6.30 -9.78 -1.70
CA LEU A 159 -7.15 -8.65 -2.07
C LEU A 159 -8.67 -8.96 -2.01
N GLN A 160 -9.06 -9.99 -1.26
CA GLN A 160 -10.46 -10.28 -0.99
C GLN A 160 -11.06 -9.20 -0.07
N MET A 161 -12.37 -9.04 -0.12
CA MET A 161 -13.08 -8.01 0.67
C MET A 161 -12.73 -8.06 2.17
N GLU A 162 -12.63 -9.26 2.75
CA GLU A 162 -12.28 -9.42 4.17
C GLU A 162 -10.90 -8.83 4.51
N TRP A 163 -9.92 -8.94 3.59
CA TRP A 163 -8.60 -8.36 3.77
C TRP A 163 -8.65 -6.82 3.76
N CYS A 164 -9.45 -6.22 2.88
CA CYS A 164 -9.70 -4.78 2.87
C CYS A 164 -10.39 -4.33 4.14
N LEU A 165 -11.43 -5.06 4.58
CA LEU A 165 -12.20 -4.76 5.77
C LEU A 165 -11.37 -4.89 7.07
N ASP A 166 -10.39 -5.79 7.14
CA ASP A 166 -9.52 -5.86 8.32
C ASP A 166 -8.73 -4.55 8.51
N CYS A 167 -8.20 -4.00 7.41
CA CYS A 167 -7.54 -2.70 7.45
C CYS A 167 -8.53 -1.56 7.76
N HIS A 168 -9.70 -1.56 7.15
CA HIS A 168 -10.72 -0.52 7.34
C HIS A 168 -11.33 -0.53 8.76
N ARG A 169 -11.38 -1.68 9.43
CA ARG A 169 -11.75 -1.79 10.85
C ARG A 169 -10.68 -1.23 11.78
N ASN A 170 -9.42 -1.41 11.42
CA ASN A 170 -8.28 -1.06 12.26
C ASN A 170 -7.19 -0.35 11.45
N PRO A 171 -7.46 0.86 10.91
CA PRO A 171 -6.51 1.54 10.02
C PRO A 171 -5.17 1.85 10.70
N SER A 172 -5.17 2.10 12.02
CA SER A 172 -3.97 2.38 12.81
C SER A 172 -2.84 1.35 12.64
N LYS A 173 -3.19 0.09 12.41
CA LYS A 173 -2.21 -1.00 12.25
C LYS A 173 -1.28 -0.86 11.04
N ASN A 174 -1.71 -0.13 10.00
CA ASN A 174 -1.04 -0.09 8.70
C ASN A 174 -0.60 1.32 8.28
N LEU A 175 -0.95 2.33 9.08
CA LEU A 175 -0.52 3.70 8.82
C LEU A 175 0.96 3.89 9.18
N ARG A 176 1.62 4.71 8.39
CA ARG A 176 3.01 5.12 8.61
C ARG A 176 3.17 6.61 8.26
N PRO A 177 4.27 7.23 8.69
CA PRO A 177 4.59 8.59 8.25
C PRO A 177 4.63 8.70 6.73
N THR A 178 4.15 9.84 6.20
CA THR A 178 4.08 10.04 4.74
C THR A 178 5.44 9.97 4.05
N GLY A 179 6.52 10.36 4.75
CA GLY A 179 7.90 10.18 4.25
C GLY A 179 8.33 8.73 4.09
N GLU A 180 7.64 7.79 4.74
CA GLU A 180 7.97 6.37 4.75
C GLU A 180 7.04 5.51 3.88
N ILE A 181 6.15 6.14 3.10
CA ILE A 181 5.19 5.42 2.25
C ILE A 181 5.89 4.55 1.21
N TYR A 182 6.94 5.09 0.61
CA TYR A 182 7.74 4.42 -0.44
C TYR A 182 8.87 3.57 0.13
N ASN A 183 9.12 3.65 1.44
CA ASN A 183 10.10 2.78 2.08
C ASN A 183 9.55 1.36 2.17
N MET A 184 9.98 0.51 1.23
CA MET A 184 9.54 -0.88 1.15
C MET A 184 10.04 -1.72 2.35
N ALA A 185 11.15 -1.30 2.97
CA ALA A 185 11.74 -1.94 4.15
C ALA A 185 11.25 -1.34 5.48
N TRP A 186 10.17 -0.55 5.45
CA TRP A 186 9.60 0.02 6.66
C TRP A 186 9.30 -1.07 7.69
N GLU A 187 9.79 -0.87 8.89
CA GLU A 187 9.50 -1.70 10.04
C GLU A 187 8.75 -0.88 11.09
N LYS A 188 7.79 -1.52 11.73
CA LYS A 188 6.98 -0.88 12.77
C LYS A 188 7.84 -0.37 13.92
N PRO A 189 7.47 0.75 14.56
CA PRO A 189 8.23 1.26 15.69
C PRO A 189 8.31 0.25 16.83
N SER A 190 9.46 0.26 17.51
CA SER A 190 9.77 -0.58 18.67
C SER A 190 10.62 0.22 19.65
N GLU A 191 10.89 -0.33 20.84
CA GLU A 191 11.78 0.31 21.83
C GLU A 191 13.18 0.56 21.27
N THR A 192 13.69 -0.33 20.42
CA THR A 192 15.02 -0.21 19.80
C THR A 192 15.01 0.68 18.54
N ARG A 193 13.83 0.94 17.99
CA ARG A 193 13.65 1.75 16.78
C ARG A 193 12.38 2.58 16.88
N PRO A 194 12.42 3.62 17.71
CA PRO A 194 11.30 4.53 17.86
C PRO A 194 11.14 5.43 16.64
N VAL A 195 9.94 5.99 16.51
CA VAL A 195 9.59 7.03 15.53
C VAL A 195 9.23 8.29 16.30
N TRP A 196 9.74 9.43 15.89
CA TRP A 196 9.41 10.73 16.48
C TRP A 196 8.56 11.53 15.50
N CYS A 197 7.43 12.05 15.95
CA CYS A 197 6.57 12.90 15.16
C CYS A 197 6.38 14.26 15.86
N SER A 198 6.39 15.35 15.10
CA SER A 198 6.08 16.66 15.64
C SER A 198 4.62 16.72 16.08
N ALA A 199 4.39 17.15 17.34
CA ALA A 199 3.06 17.28 17.93
C ALA A 199 2.35 18.57 17.54
N GLY A 200 3.05 19.55 16.96
CA GLY A 200 2.51 20.80 16.46
C GLY A 200 2.36 20.76 14.95
N GLY A 201 1.22 21.20 14.45
CA GLY A 201 1.05 21.41 13.03
C GLY A 201 2.18 22.28 12.50
N ASP A 202 2.58 21.97 11.31
CA ASP A 202 3.35 22.74 10.37
C ASP A 202 3.98 24.05 10.91
N ASN A 203 5.19 23.94 11.49
CA ASN A 203 5.92 25.09 12.01
C ASN A 203 6.61 25.91 10.90
N GLN A 204 6.33 25.66 9.63
CA GLN A 204 7.06 26.30 8.54
C GLN A 204 6.21 27.07 7.54
N GLY A 205 4.92 27.30 7.80
CA GLY A 205 4.09 28.16 6.93
C GLY A 205 3.98 27.67 5.48
N VAL A 206 4.43 26.45 5.19
CA VAL A 206 4.24 25.80 3.91
C VAL A 206 3.07 24.84 4.06
N PRO A 207 1.97 25.04 3.33
CA PRO A 207 0.87 24.11 3.35
C PRO A 207 1.32 22.81 2.63
N THR A 208 2.07 21.97 3.33
CA THR A 208 2.13 20.58 2.93
C THR A 208 0.78 19.96 3.29
N ALA A 209 0.06 19.43 2.34
CA ALA A 209 -1.22 18.76 2.53
C ALA A 209 -1.19 17.61 3.56
N ARG A 210 -0.11 17.47 4.31
CA ARG A 210 0.25 16.30 5.10
C ARG A 210 0.65 16.58 6.55
N GLY A 211 0.73 17.81 7.01
CA GLY A 211 0.73 18.33 8.39
C GLY A 211 1.51 17.63 9.52
N VAL A 212 2.23 16.55 9.27
CA VAL A 212 3.03 15.84 10.28
C VAL A 212 4.41 15.52 9.73
N SER A 213 5.42 16.02 10.40
CA SER A 213 6.80 15.62 10.15
C SER A 213 7.20 14.53 11.14
N CYS A 214 7.51 13.33 10.64
CA CYS A 214 8.03 12.24 11.46
C CYS A 214 9.43 11.85 10.99
N THR A 215 10.28 11.44 11.91
CA THR A 215 11.63 10.94 11.64
C THR A 215 11.90 9.67 12.44
N VAL A 216 12.70 8.79 11.88
CA VAL A 216 13.24 7.61 12.54
C VAL A 216 14.60 7.90 13.22
N LYS A 217 15.17 9.07 12.95
CA LYS A 217 16.39 9.54 13.61
C LYS A 217 16.02 10.31 14.87
N ASP A 218 16.78 10.11 15.93
CA ASP A 218 16.59 10.85 17.18
C ASP A 218 16.76 12.35 16.93
N PRO A 219 15.72 13.17 17.18
CA PRO A 219 15.81 14.60 16.95
C PRO A 219 16.87 15.29 17.84
N GLU A 220 17.16 14.76 19.03
CA GLU A 220 18.18 15.30 19.92
C GLU A 220 19.59 15.04 19.38
N GLN A 221 19.80 13.89 18.72
CA GLN A 221 21.07 13.57 18.05
C GLN A 221 21.21 14.27 16.70
N ALA A 222 20.09 14.62 16.05
CA ALA A 222 20.06 15.37 14.80
C ALA A 222 20.16 16.89 15.03
N GLY A 223 20.16 17.34 16.29
CA GLY A 223 20.07 18.74 16.71
C GLY A 223 21.17 19.70 16.22
N GLY A 224 22.16 19.20 15.48
CA GLY A 224 23.13 20.08 14.80
C GLY A 224 22.78 20.44 13.35
N GLN A 225 21.85 19.74 12.71
CA GLN A 225 21.57 19.93 11.29
C GLN A 225 20.16 20.44 10.95
N MET A 226 19.20 20.37 11.84
CA MET A 226 17.87 20.94 11.59
C MET A 226 17.79 22.48 11.84
N ALA A 227 18.83 23.07 12.44
CA ALA A 227 18.92 24.52 12.62
C ALA A 227 19.41 25.27 11.37
N SER A 228 19.79 24.59 10.30
CA SER A 228 20.27 25.21 9.07
C SER A 228 19.25 25.15 7.93
N LEU A 229 17.96 25.40 8.22
CA LEU A 229 17.09 25.84 7.13
C LEU A 229 17.36 27.31 6.92
N GLU A 230 18.22 27.64 5.93
CA GLU A 230 18.42 29.00 5.46
C GLU A 230 17.05 29.53 5.02
N LEU A 231 16.53 30.46 5.82
CA LEU A 231 15.42 31.30 5.39
C LEU A 231 15.90 32.04 4.14
N PRO A 232 15.15 32.03 3.02
CA PRO A 232 15.50 32.88 1.88
C PRO A 232 15.55 34.31 2.38
N ALA A 233 16.69 34.97 2.18
CA ALA A 233 16.93 36.35 2.57
C ALA A 233 15.87 37.26 1.94
N GLY A 234 14.81 37.52 2.68
CA GLY A 234 13.82 38.55 2.39
C GLY A 234 14.47 39.90 2.63
N ARG A 235 14.47 40.76 1.64
CA ARG A 235 15.02 42.12 1.62
C ARG A 235 14.65 42.93 2.87
N GLY A 236 15.68 43.42 3.51
CA GLY A 236 15.86 44.56 4.35
C GLY A 236 14.64 45.18 5.03
N LEU A 237 14.62 45.04 6.35
CA LEU A 237 14.31 46.17 7.24
C LEU A 237 15.37 46.14 8.34
N ALA A 238 16.24 47.12 8.33
CA ALA A 238 17.12 47.42 9.44
C ALA A 238 16.25 47.90 10.64
N GLY A 239 16.37 47.20 11.74
CA GLY A 239 15.70 47.55 12.98
C GLY A 239 15.87 46.45 14.00
N ASP A 240 16.76 46.66 14.96
CA ASP A 240 16.89 46.05 16.27
C ASP A 240 16.47 44.58 16.41
N VAL A 241 17.39 43.68 16.12
CA VAL A 241 17.29 42.29 16.53
C VAL A 241 17.66 42.18 18.00
N ALA A 242 16.74 42.59 18.85
CA ALA A 242 16.75 42.16 20.24
C ALA A 242 16.61 40.64 20.27
N ALA A 243 17.59 39.98 20.89
CA ALA A 243 17.64 38.59 21.28
C ALA A 243 16.52 37.69 20.67
N ALA A 244 16.70 37.19 19.47
CA ALA A 244 15.80 36.21 18.91
C ALA A 244 15.84 34.98 19.84
N THR A 245 14.78 34.83 20.61
CA THR A 245 14.50 33.63 21.37
C THR A 245 14.47 32.51 20.34
N ILE A 246 15.45 31.61 20.40
CA ILE A 246 15.51 30.40 19.55
C ILE A 246 14.13 29.73 19.71
N PRO A 247 13.36 29.54 18.63
CA PRO A 247 12.09 28.86 18.75
C PRO A 247 12.37 27.50 19.38
N ALA A 248 11.65 27.19 20.46
CA ALA A 248 11.72 25.90 21.08
C ALA A 248 11.58 24.82 19.98
N LEU A 249 12.49 23.85 19.99
CA LEU A 249 12.43 22.70 19.07
C LEU A 249 10.99 22.19 19.03
N PRO A 250 10.43 21.89 17.86
CA PRO A 250 9.06 21.37 17.78
C PRO A 250 8.96 20.17 18.73
N ASN A 251 7.94 20.19 19.58
CA ASN A 251 7.73 19.12 20.57
C ASN A 251 7.49 17.80 19.83
N TYR A 252 8.53 17.01 19.70
CA TYR A 252 8.44 15.67 19.14
C TYR A 252 7.86 14.71 20.17
N VAL A 253 6.88 13.93 19.73
CA VAL A 253 6.34 12.80 20.49
C VAL A 253 7.03 11.52 20.00
N LYS A 254 7.58 10.76 20.95
CA LYS A 254 8.25 9.49 20.70
C LYS A 254 7.24 8.34 20.68
N PHE A 255 7.24 7.55 19.62
CA PHE A 255 6.42 6.36 19.47
C PHE A 255 7.30 5.11 19.42
N THR A 256 7.03 4.18 20.31
CA THR A 256 7.74 2.89 20.42
C THR A 256 6.84 1.71 20.03
N SER A 257 5.58 1.97 19.67
CA SER A 257 4.65 0.95 19.20
C SER A 257 3.85 1.44 18.00
N GLN A 258 3.51 0.50 17.13
CA GLN A 258 2.66 0.79 15.96
C GLN A 258 1.26 1.26 16.37
N ASP A 259 0.74 0.74 17.47
CA ASP A 259 -0.59 1.12 17.94
C ASP A 259 -0.65 2.60 18.32
N ALA A 260 0.30 3.06 19.15
CA ALA A 260 0.38 4.47 19.54
C ALA A 260 0.62 5.39 18.35
N LEU A 261 1.59 5.05 17.47
CA LEU A 261 1.86 5.82 16.25
C LEU A 261 0.63 5.83 15.35
N GLY A 262 -0.01 4.69 15.15
CA GLY A 262 -1.15 4.55 14.24
C GLY A 262 -2.36 5.36 14.71
N HIS A 263 -2.68 5.37 16.00
CA HIS A 263 -3.75 6.21 16.52
C HIS A 263 -3.44 7.70 16.36
N PHE A 264 -2.22 8.12 16.66
CA PHE A 264 -1.78 9.48 16.39
C PHE A 264 -1.96 9.87 14.90
N LEU A 265 -1.59 8.98 13.97
CA LEU A 265 -1.72 9.23 12.55
C LEU A 265 -3.17 9.19 12.06
N VAL A 266 -4.05 8.36 12.67
CA VAL A 266 -5.50 8.37 12.39
C VAL A 266 -6.08 9.75 12.62
N ASP A 267 -5.79 10.35 13.78
CA ASP A 267 -6.28 11.69 14.12
C ASP A 267 -5.68 12.78 13.20
N HIS A 268 -4.39 12.67 12.96
CA HIS A 268 -3.64 13.68 12.20
C HIS A 268 -3.97 13.68 10.71
N TYR A 269 -4.08 12.49 10.10
CA TYR A 269 -4.48 12.35 8.70
C TYR A 269 -5.99 12.44 8.50
N LYS A 270 -6.75 12.67 9.58
CA LYS A 270 -8.21 12.74 9.55
C LYS A 270 -8.80 11.52 8.82
N ILE A 271 -8.42 10.35 9.30
CA ILE A 271 -8.98 9.10 8.78
C ILE A 271 -10.43 8.99 9.25
N ARG A 272 -11.31 8.65 8.34
CA ARG A 272 -12.74 8.43 8.66
C ARG A 272 -12.89 7.30 9.66
N THR A 273 -14.02 7.29 10.37
CA THR A 273 -14.30 6.25 11.36
C THR A 273 -14.40 4.87 10.71
N PRO A 274 -14.12 3.78 11.43
CA PRO A 274 -14.31 2.43 10.90
C PRO A 274 -15.74 2.19 10.38
N LYS A 275 -16.74 2.79 11.00
CA LYS A 275 -18.13 2.70 10.52
C LYS A 275 -18.29 3.27 9.12
N ASP A 276 -17.69 4.43 8.86
CA ASP A 276 -17.74 5.06 7.54
C ASP A 276 -16.92 4.28 6.52
N LEU A 277 -15.72 3.79 6.93
CA LEU A 277 -14.82 3.05 6.04
C LEU A 277 -15.33 1.67 5.63
N MET A 278 -16.24 1.08 6.41
CA MET A 278 -16.86 -0.23 6.12
C MET A 278 -18.19 -0.11 5.39
N SER A 279 -18.64 1.09 5.06
CA SER A 279 -19.83 1.29 4.24
C SER A 279 -19.63 0.69 2.84
N CYS A 280 -20.63 -0.01 2.31
CA CYS A 280 -20.52 -0.67 1.00
C CYS A 280 -20.14 0.29 -0.13
N GLU A 281 -20.65 1.51 -0.11
CA GLU A 281 -20.39 2.57 -1.09
C GLU A 281 -18.96 3.13 -1.08
N VAL A 282 -18.13 2.78 -0.10
CA VAL A 282 -16.71 3.14 -0.09
C VAL A 282 -15.95 2.36 -1.16
N CYS A 283 -16.32 1.10 -1.38
CA CYS A 283 -15.67 0.20 -2.32
C CYS A 283 -16.53 -0.11 -3.55
N HIS A 284 -17.87 -0.05 -3.41
CA HIS A 284 -18.83 -0.42 -4.46
C HIS A 284 -19.70 0.77 -4.80
N ARG A 285 -19.79 1.14 -6.07
CA ARG A 285 -20.60 2.26 -6.58
C ARG A 285 -21.45 1.82 -7.75
#